data_5b8129404ce57870d9a015739e310817
#
_entry.id   5b8129404ce57870d9a015739e310817
#
_cell.length_a   1.000
_cell.length_b   1.000
_cell.length_c   1.000
_cell.angle_alpha   90.00
_cell.angle_beta   90.00
_cell.angle_gamma   90.00
#
_symmetry.space_group_name_H-M   'P 1'
#
loop_
_entity.id
_entity.type
_entity.pdbx_description
1 polymer ?
#
loop_
_entity_poly.entity_id
_entity_poly.type
_entity_poly.pdbx_seq_one_letter_code
_entity_poly.pdbx_strand_id
1 'polypeptide(L)'
;MTITSQETTIGALYSRLPKRTPGFLRARAHRRLTAVFEAASEISFDDRSRLIFFSDCHRGDNSRTDSFARNEDLFVHALDYYHRQGFEYVEVGDGDEMWKNKRHDDIVRAHPRAFDMLHQFSRQDRLHLIVGNHDIRGYRHKKVEKSGVTAAEGLIFRHSGTGRRIFAVHGHQADFKSDALPILSRMMVRHVWRRLQLLDFESIWRHAHAIWHKINGRTHRAARRGFLPLWISKIAQFKSLCAERIMSWAEANQQLVICGHTHRPMAPVYGGVPYFNAGSCVAPGMLTGLEIQNGEIALVKWSSPAGTRIRREFLAPPRKLDQI
;
A
#
# COMPACT_ATOMS: atom_id res chain seq x y z
N MET A 1 22.70 17.36 15.00
CA MET A 1 22.91 18.18 13.81
C MET A 1 22.94 17.27 12.59
N THR A 2 22.31 17.64 11.51
CA THR A 2 22.14 17.01 10.18
C THR A 2 20.92 16.09 10.01
N ILE A 3 19.70 16.66 10.07
CA ILE A 3 18.44 16.04 9.62
C ILE A 3 17.91 16.70 8.31
N THR A 4 18.64 17.62 7.70
CA THR A 4 18.13 18.54 6.68
C THR A 4 18.19 18.06 5.21
N SER A 5 18.73 16.86 4.88
CA SER A 5 18.88 16.46 3.47
C SER A 5 17.87 15.41 2.96
N GLN A 6 17.17 14.70 3.82
CA GLN A 6 16.16 13.70 3.38
C GLN A 6 14.75 14.31 3.29
N GLU A 7 14.38 15.27 4.11
CA GLU A 7 13.09 15.97 4.05
C GLU A 7 12.88 16.72 2.73
N THR A 8 13.97 17.30 2.18
CA THR A 8 13.94 18.04 0.91
C THR A 8 13.70 17.14 -0.30
N THR A 9 14.04 15.84 -0.22
CA THR A 9 13.94 14.93 -1.36
C THR A 9 12.52 14.37 -1.53
N ILE A 10 11.79 14.12 -0.45
CA ILE A 10 10.41 13.61 -0.50
C ILE A 10 9.45 14.75 -0.87
N GLY A 11 9.59 15.94 -0.31
CA GLY A 11 8.80 17.13 -0.63
C GLY A 11 8.97 17.60 -2.08
N ALA A 12 10.19 17.55 -2.63
CA ALA A 12 10.48 17.99 -3.99
C ALA A 12 9.95 17.04 -5.08
N LEU A 13 9.68 15.75 -4.76
CA LEU A 13 9.04 14.82 -5.69
C LEU A 13 7.57 15.13 -5.92
N TYR A 14 6.89 15.74 -4.95
CA TYR A 14 5.45 16.05 -4.99
C TYR A 14 5.12 17.45 -5.46
N SER A 15 6.07 18.39 -5.48
CA SER A 15 5.87 19.74 -6.02
C SER A 15 5.68 19.78 -7.55
N ARG A 16 5.84 18.64 -8.22
CA ARG A 16 5.54 18.45 -9.66
C ARG A 16 4.40 17.48 -9.86
N LEU A 17 3.25 17.71 -9.20
CA LEU A 17 2.03 16.97 -9.53
C LEU A 17 1.67 17.24 -11.00
N PRO A 18 1.39 16.16 -11.78
CA PRO A 18 1.01 16.30 -13.18
C PRO A 18 -0.36 16.98 -13.30
N LYS A 19 -0.65 17.49 -14.49
CA LYS A 19 -1.91 18.12 -14.92
C LYS A 19 -3.12 17.60 -14.16
N ARG A 20 -3.90 18.51 -13.57
CA ARG A 20 -5.11 18.23 -12.77
C ARG A 20 -5.97 17.15 -13.42
N THR A 21 -6.42 16.19 -12.61
CA THR A 21 -7.41 15.18 -13.02
C THR A 21 -8.65 15.88 -13.61
N PRO A 22 -9.18 15.45 -14.78
CA PRO A 22 -10.43 15.95 -15.31
C PRO A 22 -11.56 15.92 -14.28
N GLY A 23 -12.37 16.98 -14.21
CA GLY A 23 -13.37 17.16 -13.16
C GLY A 23 -14.35 15.98 -13.03
N PHE A 24 -14.79 15.39 -14.17
CA PHE A 24 -15.70 14.24 -14.16
C PHE A 24 -15.07 12.97 -13.57
N LEU A 25 -13.78 12.73 -13.79
CA LEU A 25 -13.05 11.61 -13.17
C LEU A 25 -12.92 11.83 -11.67
N ARG A 26 -12.60 13.05 -11.24
CA ARG A 26 -12.53 13.38 -9.81
C ARG A 26 -13.89 13.18 -9.14
N ALA A 27 -14.97 13.70 -9.72
CA ALA A 27 -16.31 13.53 -9.19
C ALA A 27 -16.73 12.06 -9.09
N ARG A 28 -16.33 11.21 -10.05
CA ARG A 28 -16.57 9.78 -10.02
C ARG A 28 -15.79 9.09 -8.89
N ALA A 29 -14.52 9.45 -8.69
CA ALA A 29 -13.72 8.94 -7.58
C ALA A 29 -14.33 9.32 -6.22
N HIS A 30 -14.72 10.59 -6.08
CA HIS A 30 -15.35 11.10 -4.87
C HIS A 30 -16.63 10.32 -4.54
N ARG A 31 -17.54 10.13 -5.51
CA ARG A 31 -18.78 9.34 -5.27
C ARG A 31 -18.48 7.91 -4.79
N ARG A 32 -17.47 7.24 -5.37
CA ARG A 32 -17.12 5.87 -4.98
C ARG A 32 -16.49 5.82 -3.58
N LEU A 33 -15.59 6.73 -3.27
CA LEU A 33 -14.97 6.82 -1.93
C LEU A 33 -16.03 7.16 -0.87
N THR A 34 -16.94 8.10 -1.17
CA THR A 34 -18.06 8.45 -0.27
C THR A 34 -18.96 7.24 -0.01
N ALA A 35 -19.35 6.50 -1.06
CA ALA A 35 -20.18 5.31 -0.89
C ALA A 35 -19.51 4.23 0.00
N VAL A 36 -18.19 4.02 -0.15
CA VAL A 36 -17.46 3.10 0.72
C VAL A 36 -17.35 3.63 2.15
N PHE A 37 -17.11 4.93 2.31
CA PHE A 37 -17.02 5.57 3.62
C PHE A 37 -18.34 5.50 4.39
N GLU A 38 -19.48 5.75 3.73
CA GLU A 38 -20.81 5.68 4.33
C GLU A 38 -21.24 4.25 4.71
N ALA A 39 -20.73 3.25 3.99
CA ALA A 39 -21.01 1.84 4.24
C ALA A 39 -19.99 1.18 5.19
N ALA A 40 -18.91 1.87 5.56
CA ALA A 40 -17.83 1.31 6.36
C ALA A 40 -18.25 1.08 7.82
N SER A 41 -17.88 -0.08 8.36
CA SER A 41 -18.04 -0.36 9.80
C SER A 41 -17.03 0.43 10.62
N GLU A 42 -17.44 0.88 11.80
CA GLU A 42 -16.59 1.57 12.77
C GLU A 42 -15.95 0.59 13.75
N ILE A 43 -14.65 0.77 13.99
CA ILE A 43 -13.84 0.07 14.99
C ILE A 43 -13.33 1.12 15.96
N SER A 44 -13.65 0.96 17.25
CA SER A 44 -13.17 1.88 18.29
C SER A 44 -11.73 1.56 18.65
N PHE A 45 -10.90 2.60 18.83
CA PHE A 45 -9.54 2.51 19.37
C PHE A 45 -9.26 3.69 20.30
N ASP A 46 -8.20 3.62 21.11
CA ASP A 46 -7.75 4.64 22.05
C ASP A 46 -6.22 4.83 22.01
N ASP A 47 -5.66 5.66 22.90
CA ASP A 47 -4.22 5.87 23.00
C ASP A 47 -3.43 4.61 23.39
N ARG A 48 -4.08 3.59 23.98
CA ARG A 48 -3.44 2.32 24.35
C ARG A 48 -3.45 1.31 23.21
N SER A 49 -4.32 1.53 22.25
CA SER A 49 -4.47 0.65 21.08
C SER A 49 -3.22 0.70 20.21
N ARG A 50 -2.89 -0.44 19.62
CA ARG A 50 -1.73 -0.59 18.73
C ARG A 50 -2.19 -1.21 17.42
N LEU A 51 -2.04 -0.49 16.33
CA LEU A 51 -2.47 -0.92 15.00
C LEU A 51 -1.28 -0.89 14.04
N ILE A 52 -1.16 -1.93 13.23
CA ILE A 52 -0.21 -1.98 12.09
C ILE A 52 -0.98 -2.19 10.79
N PHE A 53 -0.75 -1.33 9.83
CA PHE A 53 -1.35 -1.36 8.51
C PHE A 53 -0.29 -1.75 7.48
N PHE A 54 -0.45 -2.92 6.84
CA PHE A 54 0.28 -3.28 5.63
C PHE A 54 -0.69 -3.35 4.45
N SER A 55 -0.17 -3.17 3.25
CA SER A 55 -0.93 -3.21 2.00
C SER A 55 -0.11 -3.87 0.90
N ASP A 56 -0.79 -4.29 -0.17
CA ASP A 56 -0.16 -4.71 -1.42
C ASP A 56 0.90 -5.80 -1.20
N CYS A 57 0.52 -6.87 -0.49
CA CYS A 57 1.37 -8.04 -0.30
C CYS A 57 1.46 -8.85 -1.59
N HIS A 58 0.36 -8.97 -2.36
CA HIS A 58 0.29 -9.73 -3.60
C HIS A 58 0.85 -11.16 -3.47
N ARG A 59 0.48 -11.87 -2.38
CA ARG A 59 0.86 -13.28 -2.18
C ARG A 59 0.40 -14.12 -3.37
N GLY A 60 1.31 -14.82 -3.99
CA GLY A 60 1.07 -15.63 -5.18
C GLY A 60 1.24 -17.12 -4.94
N ASP A 61 1.74 -17.82 -5.94
CA ASP A 61 1.89 -19.29 -5.97
C ASP A 61 3.34 -19.76 -5.73
N ASN A 62 4.18 -18.90 -5.15
CA ASN A 62 5.61 -19.10 -4.93
C ASN A 62 6.41 -19.38 -6.23
N SER A 63 5.84 -19.04 -7.40
CA SER A 63 6.56 -19.10 -8.68
C SER A 63 7.50 -17.89 -8.83
N ARG A 64 8.31 -17.92 -9.90
CA ARG A 64 9.20 -16.78 -10.26
C ARG A 64 8.45 -15.46 -10.47
N THR A 65 7.14 -15.50 -10.67
CA THR A 65 6.29 -14.32 -10.87
C THR A 65 5.60 -13.85 -9.59
N ASP A 66 5.82 -14.54 -8.49
CA ASP A 66 5.34 -14.16 -7.17
C ASP A 66 6.27 -13.12 -6.56
N SER A 67 5.80 -11.90 -6.50
CA SER A 67 6.59 -10.77 -5.98
C SER A 67 6.73 -10.82 -4.45
N PHE A 68 5.82 -11.49 -3.75
CA PHE A 68 5.82 -11.63 -2.30
C PHE A 68 6.83 -12.67 -1.80
N ALA A 69 7.04 -13.75 -2.55
CA ALA A 69 7.84 -14.90 -2.12
C ALA A 69 9.24 -14.53 -1.57
N ARG A 70 9.83 -13.46 -2.09
CA ARG A 70 11.15 -12.97 -1.63
C ARG A 70 11.11 -12.23 -0.31
N ASN A 71 9.95 -11.79 0.09
CA ASN A 71 9.72 -10.99 1.29
C ASN A 71 8.98 -11.77 2.37
N GLU A 72 8.60 -13.03 2.13
CA GLU A 72 7.82 -13.82 3.10
C GLU A 72 8.48 -13.89 4.46
N ASP A 73 9.78 -14.21 4.51
CA ASP A 73 10.53 -14.28 5.77
C ASP A 73 10.52 -12.95 6.53
N LEU A 74 10.70 -11.86 5.80
CA LEU A 74 10.67 -10.51 6.38
C LEU A 74 9.26 -10.15 6.86
N PHE A 75 8.23 -10.51 6.11
CA PHE A 75 6.82 -10.27 6.45
C PHE A 75 6.41 -11.07 7.70
N VAL A 76 6.72 -12.36 7.73
CA VAL A 76 6.45 -13.22 8.90
C VAL A 76 7.17 -12.69 10.12
N HIS A 77 8.45 -12.30 9.99
CA HIS A 77 9.21 -11.69 11.10
C HIS A 77 8.57 -10.39 11.61
N ALA A 78 8.13 -9.52 10.70
CA ALA A 78 7.48 -8.27 11.07
C ALA A 78 6.13 -8.52 11.77
N LEU A 79 5.29 -9.43 11.23
CA LEU A 79 4.01 -9.77 11.86
C LEU A 79 4.19 -10.45 13.22
N ASP A 80 5.17 -11.34 13.38
CA ASP A 80 5.50 -11.97 14.68
C ASP A 80 5.90 -10.91 15.72
N TYR A 81 6.73 -9.94 15.33
CA TYR A 81 7.06 -8.80 16.19
C TYR A 81 5.81 -8.06 16.64
N TYR A 82 4.92 -7.66 15.70
CA TYR A 82 3.70 -6.92 16.04
C TYR A 82 2.71 -7.74 16.85
N HIS A 83 2.57 -9.04 16.55
CA HIS A 83 1.72 -9.94 17.30
C HIS A 83 2.13 -10.03 18.77
N ARG A 84 3.45 -10.22 19.05
CA ARG A 84 4.00 -10.26 20.40
C ARG A 84 3.89 -8.93 21.14
N GLN A 85 3.92 -7.81 20.43
CA GLN A 85 3.76 -6.47 21.00
C GLN A 85 2.28 -6.08 21.20
N GLY A 86 1.33 -6.98 20.93
CA GLY A 86 -0.09 -6.74 21.14
C GLY A 86 -0.76 -5.83 20.11
N PHE A 87 -0.18 -5.68 18.91
CA PHE A 87 -0.81 -4.94 17.83
C PHE A 87 -2.00 -5.70 17.23
N GLU A 88 -2.95 -4.98 16.67
CA GLU A 88 -3.93 -5.47 15.71
C GLU A 88 -3.35 -5.29 14.30
N TYR A 89 -3.58 -6.25 13.43
CA TYR A 89 -3.12 -6.20 12.04
C TYR A 89 -4.26 -5.81 11.11
N VAL A 90 -4.03 -4.77 10.31
CA VAL A 90 -4.94 -4.30 9.28
C VAL A 90 -4.30 -4.53 7.90
N GLU A 91 -4.85 -5.46 7.11
CA GLU A 91 -4.44 -5.67 5.72
C GLU A 91 -5.27 -4.74 4.81
N VAL A 92 -4.61 -3.72 4.22
CA VAL A 92 -5.28 -2.67 3.46
C VAL A 92 -5.37 -3.02 1.97
N GLY A 93 -5.88 -4.22 1.68
CA GLY A 93 -6.13 -4.71 0.33
C GLY A 93 -4.92 -5.21 -0.44
N ASP A 94 -5.20 -5.89 -1.54
CA ASP A 94 -4.23 -6.55 -2.40
C ASP A 94 -3.29 -7.48 -1.61
N GLY A 95 -3.87 -8.18 -0.63
CA GLY A 95 -3.16 -9.18 0.14
C GLY A 95 -2.79 -10.39 -0.73
N ASP A 96 -3.71 -10.83 -1.60
CA ASP A 96 -3.55 -12.01 -2.44
C ASP A 96 -3.68 -11.68 -3.94
N GLU A 97 -2.84 -12.30 -4.77
CA GLU A 97 -2.74 -12.05 -6.21
C GLU A 97 -3.70 -12.97 -7.00
N MET A 98 -5.01 -12.73 -6.88
CA MET A 98 -6.03 -13.52 -7.57
C MET A 98 -6.13 -13.23 -9.08
N TRP A 99 -5.44 -12.20 -9.58
CA TRP A 99 -5.41 -11.94 -11.02
C TRP A 99 -4.49 -12.92 -11.75
N LYS A 100 -3.41 -13.37 -11.11
CA LYS A 100 -2.47 -14.36 -11.67
C LYS A 100 -2.84 -15.79 -11.30
N ASN A 101 -3.47 -15.99 -10.14
CA ASN A 101 -3.76 -17.29 -9.57
C ASN A 101 -5.23 -17.68 -9.74
N LYS A 102 -5.51 -18.94 -9.99
CA LYS A 102 -6.87 -19.43 -10.24
C LYS A 102 -7.62 -19.77 -8.95
N ARG A 103 -6.90 -20.24 -7.94
CA ARG A 103 -7.45 -20.73 -6.69
C ARG A 103 -6.73 -20.06 -5.53
N HIS A 104 -7.49 -19.61 -4.54
CA HIS A 104 -6.94 -19.06 -3.31
C HIS A 104 -6.15 -20.12 -2.52
N ASP A 105 -6.63 -21.38 -2.51
CA ASP A 105 -5.94 -22.50 -1.85
C ASP A 105 -4.50 -22.71 -2.36
N ASP A 106 -4.21 -22.37 -3.61
CA ASP A 106 -2.85 -22.49 -4.15
C ASP A 106 -1.92 -21.45 -3.51
N ILE A 107 -2.45 -20.25 -3.25
CA ILE A 107 -1.74 -19.19 -2.53
C ILE A 107 -1.51 -19.58 -1.07
N VAL A 108 -2.56 -20.09 -0.39
CA VAL A 108 -2.45 -20.54 1.02
C VAL A 108 -1.40 -21.65 1.16
N ARG A 109 -1.40 -22.63 0.25
CA ARG A 109 -0.39 -23.69 0.25
C ARG A 109 1.02 -23.20 -0.05
N ALA A 110 1.14 -22.16 -0.86
CA ALA A 110 2.43 -21.58 -1.22
C ALA A 110 3.06 -20.77 -0.07
N HIS A 111 2.23 -20.17 0.80
CA HIS A 111 2.65 -19.26 1.86
C HIS A 111 2.07 -19.65 3.24
N PRO A 112 2.22 -20.89 3.72
CA PRO A 112 1.58 -21.37 4.93
C PRO A 112 1.98 -20.54 6.16
N ARG A 113 3.23 -20.10 6.26
CA ARG A 113 3.72 -19.30 7.38
C ARG A 113 3.07 -17.92 7.47
N ALA A 114 2.83 -17.28 6.32
CA ALA A 114 2.13 -16.00 6.28
C ALA A 114 0.68 -16.16 6.72
N PHE A 115 -0.02 -17.21 6.26
CA PHE A 115 -1.40 -17.49 6.67
C PHE A 115 -1.50 -17.97 8.12
N ASP A 116 -0.51 -18.67 8.65
CA ASP A 116 -0.43 -19.00 10.09
C ASP A 116 -0.38 -17.73 10.96
N MET A 117 0.36 -16.71 10.52
CA MET A 117 0.36 -15.41 11.19
C MET A 117 -1.02 -14.76 11.15
N LEU A 118 -1.70 -14.74 9.99
CA LEU A 118 -3.06 -14.21 9.89
C LEU A 118 -4.03 -14.95 10.83
N HIS A 119 -3.93 -16.27 10.93
CA HIS A 119 -4.72 -17.08 11.87
C HIS A 119 -4.44 -16.73 13.33
N GLN A 120 -3.18 -16.45 13.69
CA GLN A 120 -2.84 -16.06 15.06
C GLN A 120 -3.47 -14.72 15.44
N PHE A 121 -3.46 -13.74 14.54
CA PHE A 121 -4.18 -12.46 14.75
C PHE A 121 -5.70 -12.67 14.81
N SER A 122 -6.26 -13.47 13.91
CA SER A 122 -7.70 -13.74 13.84
C SER A 122 -8.23 -14.43 15.11
N ARG A 123 -7.51 -15.42 15.66
CA ARG A 123 -7.92 -16.11 16.89
C ARG A 123 -8.01 -15.21 18.13
N GLN A 124 -7.45 -14.02 18.07
CA GLN A 124 -7.44 -13.04 19.14
C GLN A 124 -8.29 -11.80 18.77
N ASP A 125 -9.14 -11.90 17.74
CA ASP A 125 -9.97 -10.80 17.20
C ASP A 125 -9.15 -9.55 16.83
N ARG A 126 -7.89 -9.75 16.42
CA ARG A 126 -6.92 -8.70 16.08
C ARG A 126 -6.58 -8.64 14.59
N LEU A 127 -7.41 -9.22 13.73
CA LEU A 127 -7.24 -9.19 12.27
C LEU A 127 -8.36 -8.40 11.62
N HIS A 128 -8.00 -7.38 10.86
CA HIS A 128 -8.93 -6.59 10.05
C HIS A 128 -8.51 -6.64 8.59
N LEU A 129 -9.46 -6.93 7.69
CA LEU A 129 -9.18 -7.11 6.27
C LEU A 129 -9.97 -6.11 5.42
N ILE A 130 -9.28 -5.45 4.53
CA ILE A 130 -9.86 -4.59 3.50
C ILE A 130 -9.61 -5.22 2.13
N VAL A 131 -10.60 -5.17 1.25
CA VAL A 131 -10.53 -5.75 -0.09
C VAL A 131 -9.76 -4.82 -1.03
N GLY A 132 -8.76 -5.37 -1.72
CA GLY A 132 -8.11 -4.74 -2.87
C GLY A 132 -8.64 -5.27 -4.21
N ASN A 133 -8.24 -4.65 -5.30
CA ASN A 133 -8.69 -5.09 -6.63
C ASN A 133 -8.07 -6.42 -7.07
N HIS A 134 -6.89 -6.80 -6.54
CA HIS A 134 -6.25 -8.10 -6.80
C HIS A 134 -6.80 -9.23 -5.94
N ASP A 135 -7.46 -8.95 -4.81
CA ASP A 135 -8.11 -9.95 -3.97
C ASP A 135 -9.36 -10.54 -4.62
N ILE A 136 -9.97 -9.83 -5.58
CA ILE A 136 -11.24 -10.20 -6.19
C ILE A 136 -11.01 -10.87 -7.56
N ARG A 137 -11.62 -12.05 -7.73
CA ARG A 137 -11.67 -12.74 -9.02
C ARG A 137 -13.06 -12.58 -9.66
N GLY A 138 -13.20 -11.64 -10.61
CA GLY A 138 -14.46 -11.41 -11.34
C GLY A 138 -15.19 -10.13 -10.91
N TYR A 139 -16.24 -9.78 -11.65
CA TYR A 139 -17.11 -8.62 -11.41
C TYR A 139 -18.12 -8.81 -10.29
N ARG A 140 -18.29 -10.05 -9.82
CA ARG A 140 -19.24 -10.32 -8.74
C ARG A 140 -18.52 -10.20 -7.42
N HIS A 141 -19.00 -9.33 -6.56
CA HIS A 141 -18.63 -9.20 -5.15
C HIS A 141 -18.93 -10.50 -4.41
N LYS A 142 -18.05 -11.49 -4.58
CA LYS A 142 -18.00 -12.60 -3.63
C LYS A 142 -17.34 -12.05 -2.37
N LYS A 143 -17.94 -12.33 -1.23
CA LYS A 143 -17.28 -12.06 0.06
C LYS A 143 -15.88 -12.65 0.01
N VAL A 144 -14.88 -11.81 0.24
CA VAL A 144 -13.49 -12.25 0.42
C VAL A 144 -13.34 -12.59 1.89
N GLU A 145 -13.01 -13.84 2.15
CA GLU A 145 -12.78 -14.33 3.50
C GLU A 145 -11.39 -14.92 3.59
N LYS A 146 -10.65 -14.55 4.63
CA LYS A 146 -9.30 -15.06 4.92
C LYS A 146 -9.21 -15.34 6.41
N SER A 147 -8.72 -16.53 6.76
CA SER A 147 -8.53 -16.92 8.16
C SER A 147 -9.77 -16.73 9.05
N GLY A 148 -10.96 -16.95 8.49
CA GLY A 148 -12.25 -16.79 9.20
C GLY A 148 -12.75 -15.35 9.30
N VAL A 149 -12.03 -14.37 8.73
CA VAL A 149 -12.41 -12.95 8.74
C VAL A 149 -12.92 -12.52 7.36
N THR A 150 -14.11 -11.92 7.33
CA THR A 150 -14.64 -11.33 6.09
C THR A 150 -14.03 -9.96 5.85
N ALA A 151 -13.47 -9.74 4.67
CA ALA A 151 -12.89 -8.46 4.30
C ALA A 151 -13.98 -7.43 3.94
N ALA A 152 -13.78 -6.18 4.38
CA ALA A 152 -14.64 -5.04 4.08
C ALA A 152 -14.11 -4.24 2.88
N GLU A 153 -14.94 -3.43 2.24
CA GLU A 153 -14.50 -2.47 1.20
C GLU A 153 -13.69 -1.29 1.79
N GLY A 154 -13.97 -0.95 3.04
CA GLY A 154 -13.28 0.05 3.85
C GLY A 154 -13.69 -0.07 5.30
N LEU A 155 -12.87 0.47 6.20
CA LEU A 155 -13.09 0.48 7.65
C LEU A 155 -12.86 1.89 8.19
N ILE A 156 -13.58 2.24 9.23
CA ILE A 156 -13.39 3.50 9.98
C ILE A 156 -12.84 3.14 11.36
N PHE A 157 -11.65 3.62 11.68
CA PHE A 157 -11.11 3.55 13.02
C PHE A 157 -11.45 4.85 13.74
N ARG A 158 -12.26 4.77 14.82
CA ARG A 158 -12.72 5.91 15.58
C ARG A 158 -12.02 5.98 16.93
N HIS A 159 -11.29 7.05 17.16
CA HIS A 159 -10.62 7.29 18.43
C HIS A 159 -11.64 7.64 19.52
N SER A 160 -11.75 6.82 20.56
CA SER A 160 -12.78 6.94 21.62
C SER A 160 -12.66 8.24 22.44
N GLY A 161 -11.44 8.71 22.66
CA GLY A 161 -11.20 9.95 23.45
C GLY A 161 -11.48 11.23 22.67
N THR A 162 -11.12 11.31 21.39
CA THR A 162 -11.24 12.52 20.57
C THR A 162 -12.40 12.50 19.58
N GLY A 163 -13.01 11.33 19.35
CA GLY A 163 -14.02 11.13 18.30
C GLY A 163 -13.44 11.17 16.87
N ARG A 164 -12.13 11.34 16.71
CA ARG A 164 -11.46 11.43 15.41
C ARG A 164 -11.61 10.11 14.65
N ARG A 165 -11.90 10.20 13.35
CA ARG A 165 -12.07 9.03 12.48
C ARG A 165 -10.92 8.94 11.49
N ILE A 166 -10.43 7.72 11.30
CA ILE A 166 -9.43 7.35 10.30
C ILE A 166 -10.12 6.42 9.32
N PHE A 167 -10.23 6.83 8.06
CA PHE A 167 -10.81 6.01 7.00
C PHE A 167 -9.71 5.18 6.34
N ALA A 168 -9.74 3.87 6.55
CA ALA A 168 -8.86 2.92 5.88
C ALA A 168 -9.57 2.31 4.67
N VAL A 169 -8.98 2.43 3.49
CA VAL A 169 -9.52 1.94 2.22
C VAL A 169 -8.36 1.58 1.29
N HIS A 170 -8.52 0.55 0.44
CA HIS A 170 -7.40 0.17 -0.43
C HIS A 170 -6.98 1.30 -1.40
N GLY A 171 -7.94 1.99 -2.01
CA GLY A 171 -7.68 3.12 -2.91
C GLY A 171 -7.95 2.85 -4.39
N HIS A 172 -8.20 1.59 -4.78
CA HIS A 172 -8.59 1.24 -6.17
C HIS A 172 -9.89 1.92 -6.61
N GLN A 173 -10.71 2.38 -5.66
CA GLN A 173 -11.94 3.13 -5.91
C GLN A 173 -11.68 4.44 -6.68
N ALA A 174 -10.47 5.00 -6.56
CA ALA A 174 -10.03 6.18 -7.31
C ALA A 174 -9.34 5.83 -8.64
N ASP A 175 -9.18 4.54 -8.96
CA ASP A 175 -8.56 4.06 -10.18
C ASP A 175 -9.60 3.56 -11.19
N PHE A 176 -9.72 4.24 -12.34
CA PHE A 176 -10.71 3.90 -13.38
C PHE A 176 -10.21 2.95 -14.46
N LYS A 177 -8.90 2.70 -14.56
CA LYS A 177 -8.39 1.76 -15.55
C LYS A 177 -8.65 0.32 -15.18
N SER A 178 -8.63 0.01 -13.89
CA SER A 178 -8.99 -1.32 -13.40
C SER A 178 -10.48 -1.64 -13.65
N ASP A 179 -11.34 -0.61 -13.73
CA ASP A 179 -12.78 -0.77 -13.94
C ASP A 179 -13.21 -0.73 -15.42
N ALA A 180 -12.55 0.11 -16.23
CA ALA A 180 -12.97 0.33 -17.61
C ALA A 180 -12.71 -0.88 -18.52
N LEU A 181 -11.67 -1.68 -18.21
CA LEU A 181 -11.28 -2.85 -18.97
C LEU A 181 -10.70 -3.95 -18.06
N PRO A 182 -11.45 -4.47 -17.07
CA PRO A 182 -10.88 -5.41 -16.10
C PRO A 182 -10.52 -6.77 -16.74
N ILE A 183 -11.24 -7.20 -17.77
CA ILE A 183 -10.90 -8.42 -18.54
C ILE A 183 -9.58 -8.20 -19.28
N LEU A 184 -9.45 -7.07 -19.97
CA LEU A 184 -8.24 -6.73 -20.74
C LEU A 184 -7.05 -6.48 -19.82
N SER A 185 -7.25 -5.79 -18.69
CA SER A 185 -6.21 -5.56 -17.67
C SER A 185 -5.71 -6.88 -17.07
N ARG A 186 -6.62 -7.85 -16.80
CA ARG A 186 -6.26 -9.19 -16.32
C ARG A 186 -5.56 -10.02 -17.39
N MET A 187 -6.07 -10.01 -18.61
CA MET A 187 -5.40 -10.71 -19.73
C MET A 187 -4.00 -10.15 -19.94
N MET A 188 -3.83 -8.83 -19.85
CA MET A 188 -2.53 -8.17 -19.95
C MET A 188 -1.61 -8.55 -18.79
N VAL A 189 -2.09 -8.53 -17.54
CA VAL A 189 -1.32 -8.95 -16.37
C VAL A 189 -0.99 -10.44 -16.44
N ARG A 190 -1.96 -11.28 -16.79
CA ARG A 190 -1.79 -12.73 -16.82
C ARG A 190 -0.90 -13.24 -17.96
N HIS A 191 -0.99 -12.65 -19.15
CA HIS A 191 -0.33 -13.17 -20.34
C HIS A 191 0.88 -12.34 -20.78
N VAL A 192 0.86 -11.01 -20.61
CA VAL A 192 1.93 -10.14 -21.03
C VAL A 192 2.86 -9.84 -19.86
N TRP A 193 2.31 -9.37 -18.73
CA TRP A 193 3.13 -9.00 -17.57
C TRP A 193 3.84 -10.20 -16.94
N ARG A 194 3.15 -11.36 -16.83
CA ARG A 194 3.75 -12.62 -16.37
C ARG A 194 4.91 -13.07 -17.27
N ARG A 195 4.79 -12.94 -18.60
CA ARG A 195 5.90 -13.25 -19.52
C ARG A 195 7.04 -12.24 -19.44
N LEU A 196 6.72 -10.97 -19.27
CA LEU A 196 7.73 -9.94 -19.07
C LEU A 196 8.48 -10.10 -17.73
N GLN A 197 7.82 -10.54 -16.67
CA GLN A 197 8.48 -10.85 -15.39
C GLN A 197 9.43 -12.05 -15.48
N LEU A 198 9.23 -12.97 -16.43
CA LEU A 198 10.15 -14.08 -16.72
C LEU A 198 11.45 -13.64 -17.44
N LEU A 199 11.43 -12.48 -18.08
CA LEU A 199 12.59 -11.86 -18.74
C LEU A 199 13.34 -10.99 -17.71
N ASP A 200 14.05 -11.59 -16.78
CA ASP A 200 14.94 -10.98 -15.74
C ASP A 200 14.86 -9.43 -15.62
N PHE A 201 13.66 -8.94 -15.37
CA PHE A 201 13.36 -7.51 -15.16
C PHE A 201 14.06 -6.96 -13.91
N GLU A 202 14.55 -7.83 -13.04
CA GLU A 202 15.32 -7.44 -11.86
C GLU A 202 16.67 -6.88 -12.20
N SER A 203 17.34 -7.44 -13.17
CA SER A 203 18.59 -6.90 -13.71
C SER A 203 18.33 -5.51 -14.30
N ILE A 204 17.28 -5.37 -15.11
CA ILE A 204 16.87 -4.09 -15.70
C ILE A 204 16.45 -3.10 -14.61
N TRP A 205 15.72 -3.54 -13.57
CA TRP A 205 15.28 -2.67 -12.47
C TRP A 205 16.44 -2.27 -11.56
N ARG A 206 17.34 -3.19 -11.22
CA ARG A 206 18.56 -2.87 -10.45
C ARG A 206 19.46 -1.92 -11.21
N HIS A 207 19.63 -2.12 -12.51
CA HIS A 207 20.39 -1.20 -13.35
C HIS A 207 19.68 0.15 -13.51
N ALA A 208 18.38 0.18 -13.73
CA ALA A 208 17.60 1.42 -13.80
C ALA A 208 17.60 2.16 -12.46
N HIS A 209 17.50 1.45 -11.34
CA HIS A 209 17.54 2.03 -9.98
C HIS A 209 18.96 2.51 -9.61
N ALA A 210 20.00 1.75 -9.98
CA ALA A 210 21.39 2.15 -9.78
C ALA A 210 21.78 3.34 -10.66
N ILE A 211 21.29 3.37 -11.90
CA ILE A 211 21.45 4.51 -12.82
C ILE A 211 20.65 5.71 -12.29
N TRP A 212 19.42 5.51 -11.77
CA TRP A 212 18.62 6.57 -11.17
C TRP A 212 19.29 7.17 -9.92
N HIS A 213 19.88 6.35 -9.04
CA HIS A 213 20.68 6.84 -7.89
C HIS A 213 21.98 7.53 -8.32
N LYS A 214 22.66 7.03 -9.36
CA LYS A 214 23.85 7.70 -9.93
C LYS A 214 23.53 9.04 -10.61
N ILE A 215 22.35 9.16 -11.24
CA ILE A 215 21.93 10.38 -11.94
C ILE A 215 21.41 11.43 -10.96
N ASN A 216 20.72 11.04 -9.87
CA ASN A 216 20.29 11.98 -8.84
C ASN A 216 21.42 12.49 -7.93
N GLY A 217 22.60 11.84 -7.95
CA GLY A 217 23.82 12.31 -7.29
C GLY A 217 24.68 13.30 -8.11
N ARG A 218 24.39 13.49 -9.39
CA ARG A 218 25.16 14.39 -10.28
C ARG A 218 24.25 15.10 -11.29
N THR A 219 23.99 16.37 -11.01
CA THR A 219 23.55 17.44 -11.93
C THR A 219 22.18 17.36 -12.61
N HIS A 220 21.36 18.37 -12.32
CA HIS A 220 20.04 18.70 -12.88
C HIS A 220 19.99 18.93 -14.43
N ARG A 221 21.07 18.78 -15.18
CA ARG A 221 21.09 19.05 -16.63
C ARG A 221 21.06 17.82 -17.55
N ALA A 222 21.39 16.63 -17.06
CA ALA A 222 21.42 15.40 -17.87
C ALA A 222 20.08 14.65 -17.92
N ALA A 223 19.14 14.97 -17.06
CA ALA A 223 17.83 14.28 -16.96
C ALA A 223 16.88 14.54 -18.15
N ARG A 224 17.21 15.43 -19.09
CA ARG A 224 16.37 15.76 -20.25
C ARG A 224 16.49 14.82 -21.45
N ARG A 225 17.40 13.84 -21.46
CA ARG A 225 17.63 12.95 -22.61
C ARG A 225 17.81 11.46 -22.28
N GLY A 226 17.43 11.01 -21.10
CA GLY A 226 17.48 9.58 -20.73
C GLY A 226 16.16 8.90 -21.07
N PHE A 227 16.21 7.91 -21.95
CA PHE A 227 15.12 7.02 -22.37
C PHE A 227 14.63 6.16 -21.18
N LEU A 228 13.82 6.73 -20.25
CA LEU A 228 12.93 5.86 -19.47
C LEU A 228 11.87 5.35 -20.45
N PRO A 229 11.62 4.04 -20.49
CA PRO A 229 10.56 3.53 -21.35
C PRO A 229 9.25 4.28 -21.06
N LEU A 230 8.62 4.77 -22.10
CA LEU A 230 7.42 5.64 -22.03
C LEU A 230 6.30 5.05 -21.14
N TRP A 231 6.25 3.73 -21.02
CA TRP A 231 5.30 3.00 -20.20
C TRP A 231 5.57 3.10 -18.69
N ILE A 232 6.86 3.18 -18.24
CA ILE A 232 7.22 3.38 -16.82
C ILE A 232 6.78 4.77 -16.38
N SER A 233 7.01 5.79 -17.21
CA SER A 233 6.57 7.15 -16.90
C SER A 233 5.04 7.24 -16.85
N LYS A 234 4.33 6.53 -17.74
CA LYS A 234 2.87 6.47 -17.74
C LYS A 234 2.30 5.77 -16.51
N ILE A 235 2.90 4.66 -16.06
CA ILE A 235 2.48 3.98 -14.82
C ILE A 235 2.72 4.88 -13.60
N ALA A 236 3.88 5.55 -13.53
CA ALA A 236 4.21 6.46 -12.46
C ALA A 236 3.23 7.66 -12.40
N GLN A 237 2.91 8.25 -13.54
CA GLN A 237 1.93 9.32 -13.68
C GLN A 237 0.53 8.86 -13.26
N PHE A 238 0.16 7.65 -13.63
CA PHE A 238 -1.16 7.09 -13.33
C PHE A 238 -1.37 6.87 -11.83
N LYS A 239 -0.39 6.26 -11.14
CA LYS A 239 -0.41 6.09 -9.69
C LYS A 239 -0.46 7.45 -8.96
N SER A 240 0.19 8.47 -9.50
CA SER A 240 0.14 9.84 -8.99
C SER A 240 -1.26 10.46 -9.12
N LEU A 241 -1.97 10.23 -10.23
CA LEU A 241 -3.34 10.71 -10.42
C LEU A 241 -4.35 10.01 -9.50
N CYS A 242 -4.14 8.73 -9.18
CA CYS A 242 -4.96 8.01 -8.20
C CYS A 242 -4.81 8.63 -6.81
N ALA A 243 -3.56 8.82 -6.35
CA ALA A 243 -3.29 9.47 -5.07
C ALA A 243 -3.89 10.89 -5.00
N GLU A 244 -3.77 11.70 -6.08
CA GLU A 244 -4.33 13.06 -6.16
C GLU A 244 -5.87 13.05 -5.95
N ARG A 245 -6.58 12.09 -6.51
CA ARG A 245 -8.05 11.98 -6.34
C ARG A 245 -8.43 11.63 -4.92
N ILE A 246 -7.69 10.70 -4.28
CA ILE A 246 -7.93 10.33 -2.88
C ILE A 246 -7.62 11.51 -1.96
N MET A 247 -6.50 12.19 -2.18
CA MET A 247 -6.13 13.40 -1.42
C MET A 247 -7.19 14.51 -1.57
N SER A 248 -7.68 14.73 -2.79
CA SER A 248 -8.75 15.71 -3.04
C SER A 248 -10.06 15.34 -2.31
N TRP A 249 -10.37 14.06 -2.18
CA TRP A 249 -11.51 13.59 -1.39
C TRP A 249 -11.27 13.77 0.12
N ALA A 250 -10.09 13.42 0.60
CA ALA A 250 -9.70 13.54 2.00
C ALA A 250 -9.78 15.01 2.46
N GLU A 251 -9.27 15.94 1.64
CA GLU A 251 -9.31 17.38 1.88
C GLU A 251 -10.75 17.91 1.89
N ALA A 252 -11.55 17.56 0.88
CA ALA A 252 -12.94 18.01 0.79
C ALA A 252 -13.85 17.52 1.92
N ASN A 253 -13.52 16.37 2.54
CA ASN A 253 -14.27 15.78 3.63
C ASN A 253 -13.58 15.97 5.00
N GLN A 254 -12.45 16.67 5.06
CA GLN A 254 -11.62 16.84 6.26
C GLN A 254 -11.38 15.52 6.98
N GLN A 255 -11.11 14.47 6.19
CA GLN A 255 -11.04 13.10 6.66
C GLN A 255 -9.62 12.56 6.55
N LEU A 256 -9.05 12.06 7.67
CA LEU A 256 -7.80 11.33 7.64
C LEU A 256 -8.01 9.99 6.90
N VAL A 257 -7.17 9.73 5.88
CA VAL A 257 -7.23 8.54 5.04
C VAL A 257 -5.95 7.74 5.12
N ILE A 258 -6.08 6.43 5.33
CA ILE A 258 -5.02 5.42 5.15
C ILE A 258 -5.35 4.59 3.93
N CYS A 259 -4.40 4.44 2.99
CA CYS A 259 -4.59 3.59 1.82
C CYS A 259 -3.32 2.84 1.39
N GLY A 260 -3.44 1.99 0.37
CA GLY A 260 -2.40 1.28 -0.36
C GLY A 260 -2.43 1.58 -1.85
N HIS A 261 -2.55 0.54 -2.69
CA HIS A 261 -2.78 0.52 -4.14
C HIS A 261 -1.68 1.18 -4.98
N THR A 262 -1.15 2.31 -4.55
CA THR A 262 -0.13 3.01 -5.35
C THR A 262 1.28 2.42 -5.17
N HIS A 263 1.49 1.56 -4.17
CA HIS A 263 2.79 1.02 -3.74
C HIS A 263 3.83 2.10 -3.39
N ARG A 264 3.36 3.30 -3.03
CA ARG A 264 4.23 4.44 -2.70
C ARG A 264 3.97 4.86 -1.27
N PRO A 265 4.87 4.51 -0.34
CA PRO A 265 4.71 4.92 1.05
C PRO A 265 4.68 6.46 1.13
N MET A 266 3.70 6.99 1.86
CA MET A 266 3.52 8.41 2.02
C MET A 266 2.98 8.75 3.40
N ALA A 267 3.55 9.80 3.99
CA ALA A 267 2.98 10.52 5.13
C ALA A 267 2.81 11.98 4.76
N PRO A 268 1.78 12.68 5.26
CA PRO A 268 1.57 14.10 4.96
C PRO A 268 2.71 14.95 5.51
N VAL A 269 3.05 16.04 4.83
CA VAL A 269 3.85 17.13 5.40
C VAL A 269 3.00 17.93 6.40
N TYR A 270 3.64 18.64 7.31
CA TYR A 270 2.95 19.46 8.31
C TYR A 270 1.99 20.45 7.63
N GLY A 271 0.73 20.48 8.09
CA GLY A 271 -0.32 21.30 7.49
C GLY A 271 -0.82 20.83 6.11
N GLY A 272 -0.37 19.64 5.64
CA GLY A 272 -0.83 19.07 4.38
C GLY A 272 -2.11 18.23 4.52
N VAL A 273 -2.60 17.74 3.38
CA VAL A 273 -3.78 16.85 3.33
C VAL A 273 -3.54 15.62 4.21
N PRO A 274 -4.48 15.23 5.08
CA PRO A 274 -4.34 14.11 6.01
C PRO A 274 -4.47 12.75 5.28
N TYR A 275 -3.49 12.45 4.43
CA TYR A 275 -3.42 11.28 3.58
C TYR A 275 -2.15 10.49 3.84
N PHE A 276 -2.32 9.22 4.19
CA PHE A 276 -1.23 8.28 4.39
C PHE A 276 -1.34 7.12 3.39
N ASN A 277 -0.20 6.62 2.95
CA ASN A 277 -0.14 5.41 2.14
C ASN A 277 0.84 4.42 2.77
N ALA A 278 0.39 3.19 3.01
CA ALA A 278 1.19 2.14 3.64
C ALA A 278 2.35 1.65 2.74
N GLY A 279 2.29 1.95 1.44
CA GLY A 279 3.27 1.49 0.47
C GLY A 279 3.00 0.08 -0.01
N SER A 280 3.94 -0.86 0.14
CA SER A 280 3.75 -2.25 -0.27
C SER A 280 4.71 -3.23 0.42
N CYS A 281 4.40 -4.52 0.29
CA CYS A 281 5.22 -5.63 0.78
C CYS A 281 5.98 -6.38 -0.34
N VAL A 282 6.01 -5.85 -1.57
CA VAL A 282 6.60 -6.54 -2.74
C VAL A 282 7.94 -5.98 -3.20
N ALA A 283 8.41 -4.87 -2.64
CA ALA A 283 9.75 -4.37 -2.95
C ALA A 283 10.81 -5.31 -2.35
N PRO A 284 11.78 -5.83 -3.16
CA PRO A 284 12.72 -6.84 -2.69
C PRO A 284 13.49 -6.44 -1.43
N GLY A 285 13.41 -7.27 -0.38
CA GLY A 285 14.06 -7.04 0.91
C GLY A 285 13.52 -5.86 1.71
N MET A 286 12.31 -5.38 1.40
CA MET A 286 11.72 -4.23 2.08
C MET A 286 10.19 -4.34 2.16
N LEU A 287 9.65 -4.01 3.33
CA LEU A 287 8.22 -3.77 3.56
C LEU A 287 8.03 -2.35 4.08
N THR A 288 6.91 -1.74 3.75
CA THR A 288 6.50 -0.47 4.35
C THR A 288 5.10 -0.58 4.93
N GLY A 289 4.82 0.15 5.98
CA GLY A 289 3.52 0.14 6.67
C GLY A 289 3.32 1.35 7.54
N LEU A 290 2.16 1.44 8.15
CA LEU A 290 1.81 2.51 9.08
C LEU A 290 1.53 1.91 10.44
N GLU A 291 2.15 2.46 11.48
CA GLU A 291 1.91 2.11 12.86
C GLU A 291 1.08 3.18 13.55
N ILE A 292 0.11 2.77 14.35
CA ILE A 292 -0.56 3.63 15.32
C ILE A 292 -0.29 3.06 16.70
N GLN A 293 0.30 3.86 17.58
CA GLN A 293 0.49 3.54 19.00
C GLN A 293 0.68 4.82 19.80
N ASN A 294 0.27 4.80 21.07
CA ASN A 294 0.39 5.94 21.99
C ASN A 294 -0.24 7.25 21.43
N GLY A 295 -1.35 7.14 20.67
CA GLY A 295 -2.01 8.27 20.03
C GLY A 295 -1.22 8.89 18.86
N GLU A 296 -0.20 8.22 18.36
CA GLU A 296 0.64 8.67 17.25
C GLU A 296 0.57 7.73 16.04
N ILE A 297 0.71 8.29 14.84
CA ILE A 297 0.86 7.54 13.59
C ILE A 297 2.25 7.73 13.00
N ALA A 298 2.88 6.63 12.56
CA ALA A 298 4.21 6.63 11.97
C ALA A 298 4.25 5.80 10.69
N LEU A 299 5.02 6.26 9.70
CA LEU A 299 5.36 5.48 8.52
C LEU A 299 6.65 4.72 8.79
N VAL A 300 6.58 3.39 8.71
CA VAL A 300 7.69 2.49 9.04
C VAL A 300 8.16 1.69 7.83
N LYS A 301 9.42 1.30 7.90
CA LYS A 301 10.07 0.40 6.94
C LYS A 301 10.71 -0.76 7.70
N TRP A 302 10.42 -1.96 7.26
CA TRP A 302 11.20 -3.15 7.57
C TRP A 302 12.13 -3.46 6.42
N SER A 303 13.37 -3.82 6.69
CA SER A 303 14.34 -4.17 5.66
C SER A 303 15.27 -5.29 6.10
N SER A 304 15.61 -6.14 5.13
CA SER A 304 16.58 -7.21 5.28
C SER A 304 17.60 -7.11 4.14
N PRO A 305 18.58 -6.18 4.23
CA PRO A 305 19.66 -6.14 3.26
C PRO A 305 20.45 -7.45 3.28
N ALA A 306 20.87 -7.95 2.12
CA ALA A 306 21.60 -9.21 2.00
C ALA A 306 22.76 -9.31 3.01
N GLY A 307 22.76 -10.36 3.83
CA GLY A 307 23.82 -10.62 4.85
C GLY A 307 23.74 -9.76 6.11
N THR A 308 22.66 -8.98 6.33
CA THR A 308 22.52 -8.13 7.50
C THR A 308 21.29 -8.50 8.34
N ARG A 309 21.30 -8.04 9.61
CA ARG A 309 20.16 -8.20 10.53
C ARG A 309 18.95 -7.43 9.99
N ILE A 310 17.75 -8.01 10.14
CA ILE A 310 16.48 -7.33 9.89
C ILE A 310 16.41 -6.06 10.74
N ARG A 311 15.98 -4.96 10.10
CA ARG A 311 15.85 -3.63 10.73
C ARG A 311 14.46 -3.08 10.54
N ARG A 312 13.95 -2.43 11.59
CA ARG A 312 12.76 -1.57 11.55
C ARG A 312 13.20 -0.12 11.72
N GLU A 313 12.77 0.74 10.82
CA GLU A 313 13.14 2.17 10.79
C GLU A 313 11.89 3.03 10.53
N PHE A 314 11.85 4.24 11.08
CA PHE A 314 10.85 5.23 10.69
C PHE A 314 11.27 5.89 9.36
N LEU A 315 10.36 5.89 8.37
CA LEU A 315 10.50 6.66 7.13
C LEU A 315 10.06 8.11 7.31
N ALA A 316 9.12 8.34 8.24
CA ALA A 316 8.73 9.65 8.71
C ALA A 316 8.57 9.58 10.23
N PRO A 317 8.88 10.65 10.96
CA PRO A 317 8.76 10.67 12.42
C PRO A 317 7.28 10.47 12.84
N PRO A 318 7.04 9.85 14.01
CA PRO A 318 5.70 9.73 14.58
C PRO A 318 5.02 11.10 14.72
N ARG A 319 3.73 11.14 14.48
CA ARG A 319 2.89 12.33 14.57
C ARG A 319 1.68 12.04 15.43
N LYS A 320 1.36 12.97 16.31
CA LYS A 320 0.14 12.89 17.11
C LYS A 320 -1.10 12.98 16.22
N LEU A 321 -2.05 12.08 16.45
CA LEU A 321 -3.28 12.01 15.68
C LEU A 321 -4.14 13.26 15.83
N ASP A 322 -4.05 13.97 16.97
CA ASP A 322 -4.78 15.21 17.22
C ASP A 322 -4.20 16.44 16.48
N GLN A 323 -3.01 16.31 15.90
CA GLN A 323 -2.30 17.36 15.17
C GLN A 323 -2.32 17.21 13.64
N ILE A 324 -3.04 16.20 13.12
CA ILE A 324 -3.08 15.91 11.68
C ILE A 324 -4.37 16.39 11.03
#